data_aacd112b7337d7e4dfe4259f4872472d
#
_entry.id   aacd112b7337d7e4dfe4259f4872472d
#
_cell.length_a   1.000
_cell.length_b   1.000
_cell.length_c   1.000
_cell.angle_alpha   90.00
_cell.angle_beta   90.00
_cell.angle_gamma   90.00
#
_symmetry.space_group_name_H-M   'P 1'
#
loop_
_entity.id
_entity.type
_entity.pdbx_description
1 polymer ?
#
loop_
_entity_poly.entity_id
_entity_poly.type
_entity_poly.pdbx_seq_one_letter_code
_entity_poly.pdbx_strand_id
1 'polypeptide(L)'
;MLDLKIKGRKAIVCAASKGLGRACAISLGRAGVDLVITARTKETLEATADEIRKETGAKVTAVAGDIGTEEGRKAALAACPAPDILVNNCGGPPHGDFREWSVEDWQKAVNNNMLTPIMLMKAVVDGMCERQFGRIVNITSGSVKSPIPNLGMSNGARAGLTAFSAGLARQVAKYNVTINGLLPGPFLTDRLKSGIVYEAQRQNISYEEQLAKTGQRTPAGRVGDPAEFGDACAFLCAASSGFIVGQNLLLDGGAFNSTMG
;
A
#
# COMPACT_ATOMS: atom_id res chain seq x y z
N MET A 1 24.47 4.42 0.35
CA MET A 1 23.05 3.98 0.39
C MET A 1 23.00 2.67 1.16
N LEU A 2 22.00 2.47 2.02
CA LEU A 2 21.84 1.22 2.76
C LEU A 2 21.53 0.08 1.77
N ASP A 3 22.32 -1.01 1.79
CA ASP A 3 22.03 -2.19 0.98
C ASP A 3 20.92 -3.01 1.65
N LEU A 4 19.75 -3.07 0.99
CA LEU A 4 18.58 -3.83 1.48
C LEU A 4 18.72 -5.34 1.27
N LYS A 5 19.72 -5.80 0.50
CA LYS A 5 20.00 -7.22 0.19
C LYS A 5 18.78 -7.97 -0.41
N ILE A 6 18.06 -7.29 -1.31
CA ILE A 6 16.88 -7.83 -2.01
C ILE A 6 17.02 -7.76 -3.54
N LYS A 7 18.19 -7.42 -4.05
CA LYS A 7 18.48 -7.42 -5.50
C LYS A 7 18.21 -8.80 -6.11
N GLY A 8 17.50 -8.81 -7.25
CA GLY A 8 17.11 -10.03 -7.96
C GLY A 8 15.91 -10.77 -7.35
N ARG A 9 15.34 -10.29 -6.23
CA ARG A 9 14.05 -10.76 -5.72
C ARG A 9 12.91 -10.33 -6.64
N LYS A 10 11.76 -11.01 -6.54
CA LYS A 10 10.58 -10.76 -7.35
C LYS A 10 9.45 -10.20 -6.49
N ALA A 11 8.81 -9.15 -6.96
CA ALA A 11 7.69 -8.52 -6.25
C ALA A 11 6.43 -8.41 -7.09
N ILE A 12 5.27 -8.59 -6.44
CA ILE A 12 3.98 -8.11 -6.95
C ILE A 12 3.63 -6.84 -6.18
N VAL A 13 3.38 -5.74 -6.90
CA VAL A 13 2.94 -4.47 -6.32
C VAL A 13 1.57 -4.11 -6.88
N CYS A 14 0.56 -4.12 -6.02
CA CYS A 14 -0.82 -3.87 -6.40
C CYS A 14 -1.14 -2.37 -6.48
N ALA A 15 -2.04 -1.99 -7.41
CA ALA A 15 -2.49 -0.60 -7.64
C ALA A 15 -1.32 0.38 -7.78
N ALA A 16 -0.34 0.04 -8.63
CA ALA A 16 0.95 0.71 -8.73
C ALA A 16 1.06 1.73 -9.88
N SER A 17 -0.04 2.04 -10.59
CA SER A 17 0.02 3.04 -11.66
C SER A 17 0.12 4.49 -11.16
N LYS A 18 -0.17 4.75 -9.89
CA LYS A 18 -0.16 6.09 -9.28
C LYS A 18 0.10 6.03 -7.77
N GLY A 19 0.38 7.20 -7.18
CA GLY A 19 0.40 7.41 -5.73
C GLY A 19 1.34 6.48 -4.97
N LEU A 20 0.89 5.97 -3.83
CA LEU A 20 1.74 5.21 -2.91
C LEU A 20 2.19 3.86 -3.48
N GLY A 21 1.34 3.16 -4.24
CA GLY A 21 1.72 1.91 -4.91
C GLY A 21 2.85 2.12 -5.93
N ARG A 22 2.76 3.21 -6.73
CA ARG A 22 3.84 3.59 -7.65
C ARG A 22 5.13 3.91 -6.89
N ALA A 23 5.06 4.67 -5.80
CA ALA A 23 6.22 5.00 -4.98
C ALA A 23 6.89 3.74 -4.41
N CYS A 24 6.10 2.77 -3.90
CA CYS A 24 6.64 1.48 -3.46
C CYS A 24 7.33 0.72 -4.59
N ALA A 25 6.74 0.69 -5.79
CA ALA A 25 7.33 0.03 -6.95
C ALA A 25 8.67 0.68 -7.36
N ILE A 26 8.76 2.01 -7.36
CA ILE A 26 9.99 2.75 -7.65
C ILE A 26 11.08 2.40 -6.64
N SER A 27 10.79 2.47 -5.33
CA SER A 27 11.80 2.21 -4.29
C SER A 27 12.27 0.75 -4.29
N LEU A 28 11.38 -0.21 -4.56
CA LEU A 28 11.75 -1.62 -4.76
C LEU A 28 12.59 -1.82 -6.03
N GLY A 29 12.24 -1.14 -7.13
CA GLY A 29 13.02 -1.17 -8.36
C GLY A 29 14.44 -0.62 -8.18
N ARG A 30 14.60 0.50 -7.46
CA ARG A 30 15.90 1.07 -7.06
C ARG A 30 16.75 0.10 -6.23
N ALA A 31 16.09 -0.75 -5.45
CA ALA A 31 16.74 -1.83 -4.70
C ALA A 31 17.07 -3.07 -5.56
N GLY A 32 16.80 -3.03 -6.88
CA GLY A 32 17.12 -4.09 -7.84
C GLY A 32 16.14 -5.26 -7.83
N VAL A 33 14.89 -5.04 -7.40
CA VAL A 33 13.81 -6.04 -7.41
C VAL A 33 13.15 -6.10 -8.78
N ASP A 34 12.93 -7.29 -9.32
CA ASP A 34 12.10 -7.51 -10.50
C ASP A 34 10.62 -7.36 -10.15
N LEU A 35 9.88 -6.56 -10.91
CA LEU A 35 8.53 -6.12 -10.52
C LEU A 35 7.45 -6.66 -11.46
N VAL A 36 6.37 -7.14 -10.89
CA VAL A 36 5.05 -7.21 -11.52
C VAL A 36 4.18 -6.13 -10.88
N ILE A 37 3.74 -5.16 -11.66
CA ILE A 37 2.87 -4.08 -11.19
C ILE A 37 1.47 -4.24 -11.76
N THR A 38 0.44 -3.95 -10.94
CA THR A 38 -0.95 -4.09 -11.37
C THR A 38 -1.73 -2.79 -11.25
N ALA A 39 -2.64 -2.53 -12.17
CA ALA A 39 -3.69 -1.51 -12.09
C ALA A 39 -4.77 -1.75 -13.14
N ARG A 40 -5.91 -1.06 -13.01
CA ARG A 40 -7.06 -1.24 -13.91
C ARG A 40 -6.85 -0.63 -15.30
N THR A 41 -6.19 0.51 -15.40
CA THR A 41 -6.00 1.26 -16.64
C THR A 41 -4.65 0.90 -17.25
N LYS A 42 -4.69 0.25 -18.41
CA LYS A 42 -3.50 -0.28 -19.09
C LYS A 42 -2.51 0.83 -19.46
N GLU A 43 -2.99 1.90 -20.07
CA GLU A 43 -2.16 2.98 -20.60
C GLU A 43 -1.33 3.66 -19.50
N THR A 44 -1.98 3.99 -18.38
CA THR A 44 -1.28 4.59 -17.23
C THR A 44 -0.34 3.61 -16.53
N LEU A 45 -0.67 2.32 -16.53
CA LEU A 45 0.18 1.30 -15.93
C LEU A 45 1.45 1.06 -16.76
N GLU A 46 1.33 0.97 -18.08
CA GLU A 46 2.48 0.82 -18.99
C GLU A 46 3.40 2.05 -18.92
N ALA A 47 2.83 3.27 -18.94
CA ALA A 47 3.63 4.47 -18.77
C ALA A 47 4.43 4.47 -17.45
N THR A 48 3.80 4.00 -16.35
CA THR A 48 4.49 3.85 -15.06
C THR A 48 5.56 2.75 -15.13
N ALA A 49 5.30 1.64 -15.82
CA ALA A 49 6.29 0.59 -15.99
C ALA A 49 7.53 1.10 -16.75
N ASP A 50 7.34 1.85 -17.82
CA ASP A 50 8.42 2.44 -18.60
C ASP A 50 9.23 3.45 -17.79
N GLU A 51 8.57 4.27 -16.99
CA GLU A 51 9.22 5.20 -16.08
C GLU A 51 10.10 4.46 -15.06
N ILE A 52 9.58 3.41 -14.41
CA ILE A 52 10.34 2.63 -13.43
C ILE A 52 11.53 1.94 -14.12
N ARG A 53 11.34 1.34 -15.29
CA ARG A 53 12.43 0.72 -16.08
C ARG A 53 13.55 1.73 -16.37
N LYS A 54 13.16 2.92 -16.85
CA LYS A 54 14.11 3.99 -17.19
C LYS A 54 14.87 4.52 -15.98
N GLU A 55 14.17 4.69 -14.85
CA GLU A 55 14.76 5.27 -13.65
C GLU A 55 15.64 4.29 -12.89
N THR A 56 15.24 3.02 -12.83
CA THR A 56 15.84 2.05 -11.89
C THR A 56 16.65 0.94 -12.58
N GLY A 57 16.41 0.73 -13.87
CA GLY A 57 16.97 -0.42 -14.61
C GLY A 57 16.33 -1.76 -14.24
N ALA A 58 15.32 -1.79 -13.39
CA ALA A 58 14.63 -3.02 -12.98
C ALA A 58 13.80 -3.61 -14.12
N LYS A 59 13.62 -4.94 -14.11
CA LYS A 59 12.62 -5.58 -14.96
C LYS A 59 11.23 -5.31 -14.39
N VAL A 60 10.34 -4.78 -15.23
CA VAL A 60 8.97 -4.46 -14.82
C VAL A 60 7.99 -5.06 -15.83
N THR A 61 7.06 -5.87 -15.33
CA THR A 61 5.93 -6.40 -16.10
C THR A 61 4.65 -5.70 -15.63
N ALA A 62 3.94 -5.07 -16.56
CA ALA A 62 2.65 -4.44 -16.30
C ALA A 62 1.52 -5.46 -16.55
N VAL A 63 0.64 -5.66 -15.56
CA VAL A 63 -0.53 -6.52 -15.66
C VAL A 63 -1.79 -5.69 -15.43
N ALA A 64 -2.46 -5.31 -16.51
CA ALA A 64 -3.69 -4.55 -16.44
C ALA A 64 -4.85 -5.45 -16.03
N GLY A 65 -5.61 -5.05 -15.02
CA GLY A 65 -6.77 -5.77 -14.50
C GLY A 65 -7.20 -5.27 -13.14
N ASP A 66 -8.40 -5.67 -12.71
CA ASP A 66 -8.88 -5.38 -11.37
C ASP A 66 -8.42 -6.46 -10.40
N ILE A 67 -7.47 -6.13 -9.53
CA ILE A 67 -6.96 -7.06 -8.52
C ILE A 67 -8.05 -7.52 -7.53
N GLY A 68 -9.16 -6.79 -7.43
CA GLY A 68 -10.33 -7.16 -6.64
C GLY A 68 -11.09 -8.37 -7.19
N THR A 69 -10.89 -8.72 -8.46
CA THR A 69 -11.49 -9.90 -9.09
C THR A 69 -10.57 -11.12 -9.04
N GLU A 70 -11.13 -12.29 -9.22
CA GLU A 70 -10.35 -13.53 -9.27
C GLU A 70 -9.44 -13.55 -10.51
N GLU A 71 -9.94 -13.08 -11.64
CA GLU A 71 -9.21 -13.01 -12.91
C GLU A 71 -8.00 -12.09 -12.78
N GLY A 72 -8.17 -10.91 -12.18
CA GLY A 72 -7.07 -9.98 -11.95
C GLY A 72 -6.00 -10.54 -11.03
N ARG A 73 -6.39 -11.25 -9.96
CA ARG A 73 -5.44 -11.94 -9.08
C ARG A 73 -4.70 -13.07 -9.79
N LYS A 74 -5.41 -13.90 -10.56
CA LYS A 74 -4.81 -14.99 -11.36
C LYS A 74 -3.81 -14.45 -12.38
N ALA A 75 -4.13 -13.37 -13.07
CA ALA A 75 -3.23 -12.74 -14.03
C ALA A 75 -1.93 -12.20 -13.37
N ALA A 76 -2.05 -11.54 -12.23
CA ALA A 76 -0.89 -11.06 -11.48
C ALA A 76 0.01 -12.20 -10.98
N LEU A 77 -0.59 -13.27 -10.44
CA LEU A 77 0.13 -14.45 -9.96
C LEU A 77 0.77 -15.25 -11.10
N ALA A 78 0.12 -15.34 -12.26
CA ALA A 78 0.69 -15.99 -13.45
C ALA A 78 1.92 -15.23 -13.97
N ALA A 79 1.92 -13.89 -13.90
CA ALA A 79 3.06 -13.07 -14.29
C ALA A 79 4.24 -13.15 -13.28
N CYS A 80 3.97 -13.52 -12.02
CA CYS A 80 4.96 -13.74 -10.97
C CYS A 80 4.59 -14.97 -10.12
N PRO A 81 4.87 -16.20 -10.61
CA PRO A 81 4.40 -17.42 -9.94
C PRO A 81 5.06 -17.69 -8.58
N ALA A 82 6.22 -17.11 -8.32
CA ALA A 82 6.96 -17.29 -7.08
C ALA A 82 7.47 -15.94 -6.54
N PRO A 83 6.59 -15.03 -6.09
CA PRO A 83 7.00 -13.75 -5.55
C PRO A 83 7.70 -13.92 -4.20
N ASP A 84 8.76 -13.16 -3.99
CA ASP A 84 9.45 -13.00 -2.70
C ASP A 84 8.82 -11.85 -1.90
N ILE A 85 8.24 -10.88 -2.59
CA ILE A 85 7.65 -9.68 -2.02
C ILE A 85 6.22 -9.51 -2.56
N LEU A 86 5.28 -9.19 -1.66
CA LEU A 86 3.92 -8.84 -2.01
C LEU A 86 3.55 -7.50 -1.35
N VAL A 87 3.26 -6.49 -2.15
CA VAL A 87 2.73 -5.21 -1.67
C VAL A 87 1.24 -5.13 -2.01
N ASN A 88 0.41 -5.40 -1.03
CA ASN A 88 -1.03 -5.27 -1.13
C ASN A 88 -1.45 -3.80 -1.04
N ASN A 89 -2.15 -3.34 -2.05
CA ASN A 89 -2.71 -2.00 -2.13
C ASN A 89 -3.98 -2.02 -2.98
N CYS A 90 -4.94 -1.21 -2.60
CA CYS A 90 -6.16 -0.99 -3.38
C CYS A 90 -6.71 0.42 -3.11
N GLY A 91 -7.47 0.95 -4.04
CA GLY A 91 -8.21 2.20 -3.82
C GLY A 91 -9.12 2.10 -2.61
N GLY A 92 -9.04 3.08 -1.70
CA GLY A 92 -9.93 3.14 -0.54
C GLY A 92 -11.36 3.47 -0.96
N PRO A 93 -12.37 3.06 -0.16
CA PRO A 93 -13.76 3.45 -0.37
C PRO A 93 -13.94 4.97 -0.23
N PRO A 94 -15.05 5.52 -0.76
CA PRO A 94 -15.35 6.94 -0.64
C PRO A 94 -15.63 7.35 0.81
N HIS A 95 -15.53 8.66 1.07
CA HIS A 95 -16.08 9.27 2.28
C HIS A 95 -17.59 9.35 2.18
N GLY A 96 -18.31 9.29 3.31
CA GLY A 96 -19.75 9.43 3.34
C GLY A 96 -20.36 9.19 4.72
N ASP A 97 -21.66 9.37 4.83
CA ASP A 97 -22.43 9.01 6.03
C ASP A 97 -22.74 7.50 5.96
N PHE A 98 -22.54 6.80 7.07
CA PHE A 98 -22.79 5.35 7.12
C PHE A 98 -24.25 4.96 6.84
N ARG A 99 -25.18 5.90 7.03
CA ARG A 99 -26.61 5.68 6.76
C ARG A 99 -26.95 5.62 5.28
N GLU A 100 -26.07 6.17 4.43
CA GLU A 100 -26.23 6.23 2.98
C GLU A 100 -25.62 5.02 2.27
N TRP A 101 -24.82 4.20 2.98
CA TRP A 101 -24.13 3.05 2.37
C TRP A 101 -25.00 1.80 2.38
N SER A 102 -25.16 1.22 1.20
CA SER A 102 -25.83 -0.06 1.01
C SER A 102 -24.97 -1.23 1.49
N VAL A 103 -25.58 -2.41 1.56
CA VAL A 103 -24.85 -3.66 1.84
C VAL A 103 -23.83 -3.95 0.74
N GLU A 104 -24.14 -3.62 -0.51
CA GLU A 104 -23.27 -3.77 -1.67
C GLU A 104 -22.04 -2.88 -1.59
N ASP A 105 -22.18 -1.65 -1.09
CA ASP A 105 -21.05 -0.75 -0.83
C ASP A 105 -20.10 -1.33 0.21
N TRP A 106 -20.66 -1.87 1.30
CA TRP A 106 -19.90 -2.56 2.32
C TRP A 106 -19.20 -3.81 1.78
N GLN A 107 -19.91 -4.65 1.02
CA GLN A 107 -19.32 -5.85 0.41
C GLN A 107 -18.17 -5.50 -0.50
N LYS A 108 -18.30 -4.47 -1.34
CA LYS A 108 -17.25 -3.98 -2.22
C LYS A 108 -16.04 -3.45 -1.42
N ALA A 109 -16.28 -2.69 -0.36
CA ALA A 109 -15.22 -2.18 0.50
C ALA A 109 -14.45 -3.31 1.19
N VAL A 110 -15.15 -4.30 1.75
CA VAL A 110 -14.57 -5.49 2.39
C VAL A 110 -13.84 -6.34 1.36
N ASN A 111 -14.43 -6.59 0.19
CA ASN A 111 -13.76 -7.34 -0.86
C ASN A 111 -12.42 -6.70 -1.25
N ASN A 112 -12.41 -5.41 -1.53
CA ASN A 112 -11.22 -4.74 -2.04
C ASN A 112 -10.15 -4.50 -0.98
N ASN A 113 -10.54 -4.16 0.25
CA ASN A 113 -9.60 -3.70 1.28
C ASN A 113 -9.33 -4.74 2.38
N MET A 114 -9.97 -5.91 2.33
CA MET A 114 -9.75 -7.02 3.26
C MET A 114 -9.58 -8.36 2.54
N LEU A 115 -10.59 -8.82 1.79
CA LEU A 115 -10.57 -10.15 1.19
C LEU A 115 -9.52 -10.28 0.07
N THR A 116 -9.40 -9.31 -0.80
CA THR A 116 -8.40 -9.32 -1.89
C THR A 116 -6.97 -9.48 -1.37
N PRO A 117 -6.48 -8.68 -0.40
CA PRO A 117 -5.19 -8.91 0.23
C PRO A 117 -5.06 -10.29 0.87
N ILE A 118 -6.11 -10.78 1.54
CA ILE A 118 -6.12 -12.11 2.17
C ILE A 118 -5.96 -13.21 1.11
N MET A 119 -6.68 -13.12 0.00
CA MET A 119 -6.59 -14.10 -1.09
C MET A 119 -5.23 -14.09 -1.78
N LEU A 120 -4.60 -12.91 -1.94
CA LEU A 120 -3.22 -12.81 -2.45
C LEU A 120 -2.21 -13.41 -1.46
N MET A 121 -2.33 -13.10 -0.17
CA MET A 121 -1.49 -13.72 0.87
C MET A 121 -1.62 -15.25 0.88
N LYS A 122 -2.86 -15.77 0.82
CA LYS A 122 -3.14 -17.21 0.74
C LYS A 122 -2.44 -17.86 -0.45
N ALA A 123 -2.37 -17.18 -1.60
CA ALA A 123 -1.79 -17.73 -2.81
C ALA A 123 -0.26 -17.79 -2.79
N VAL A 124 0.41 -16.99 -1.95
CA VAL A 124 1.88 -16.85 -2.02
C VAL A 124 2.61 -17.31 -0.76
N VAL A 125 1.93 -17.36 0.38
CA VAL A 125 2.59 -17.53 1.69
C VAL A 125 3.27 -18.89 1.83
N ASP A 126 2.66 -19.97 1.37
CA ASP A 126 3.24 -21.31 1.50
C ASP A 126 4.53 -21.43 0.69
N GLY A 127 4.53 -20.95 -0.56
CA GLY A 127 5.75 -20.91 -1.37
C GLY A 127 6.84 -19.98 -0.80
N MET A 128 6.46 -18.87 -0.13
CA MET A 128 7.41 -18.04 0.60
C MET A 128 8.02 -18.81 1.79
N CYS A 129 7.20 -19.56 2.54
CA CYS A 129 7.66 -20.41 3.66
C CYS A 129 8.63 -21.49 3.18
N GLU A 130 8.31 -22.18 2.09
CA GLU A 130 9.18 -23.20 1.48
C GLU A 130 10.56 -22.64 1.08
N ARG A 131 10.58 -21.42 0.52
CA ARG A 131 11.82 -20.74 0.13
C ARG A 131 12.54 -20.04 1.29
N GLN A 132 11.98 -20.09 2.52
CA GLN A 132 12.54 -19.46 3.72
C GLN A 132 12.79 -17.95 3.53
N PHE A 133 11.95 -17.31 2.72
CA PHE A 133 11.95 -15.86 2.52
C PHE A 133 10.60 -15.38 2.01
N GLY A 134 10.05 -14.39 2.68
CA GLY A 134 8.86 -13.66 2.23
C GLY A 134 8.73 -12.31 2.91
N ARG A 135 8.31 -11.30 2.17
CA ARG A 135 8.02 -9.95 2.67
C ARG A 135 6.65 -9.51 2.16
N ILE A 136 5.70 -9.38 3.06
CA ILE A 136 4.34 -8.96 2.74
C ILE A 136 4.09 -7.62 3.43
N VAL A 137 3.76 -6.61 2.64
CA VAL A 137 3.40 -5.28 3.12
C VAL A 137 1.96 -4.97 2.72
N ASN A 138 1.10 -4.74 3.72
CA ASN A 138 -0.28 -4.31 3.51
C ASN A 138 -0.37 -2.79 3.67
N ILE A 139 -0.62 -2.07 2.58
CA ILE A 139 -0.90 -0.64 2.64
C ILE A 139 -2.33 -0.48 3.14
N THR A 140 -2.48 -0.02 4.37
CA THR A 140 -3.78 0.16 5.00
C THR A 140 -4.11 1.66 5.17
N SER A 141 -4.21 2.17 6.38
CA SER A 141 -4.55 3.56 6.67
C SER A 141 -4.20 3.89 8.11
N GLY A 142 -3.83 5.13 8.40
CA GLY A 142 -3.77 5.65 9.77
C GLY A 142 -5.08 5.49 10.54
N SER A 143 -6.20 5.36 9.83
CA SER A 143 -7.53 5.14 10.42
C SER A 143 -7.68 3.81 11.18
N VAL A 144 -6.75 2.87 10.98
CA VAL A 144 -6.70 1.62 11.79
C VAL A 144 -6.31 1.91 13.25
N LYS A 145 -5.47 2.92 13.47
CA LYS A 145 -5.08 3.36 14.83
C LYS A 145 -6.01 4.43 15.39
N SER A 146 -6.48 5.33 14.55
CA SER A 146 -7.41 6.41 14.93
C SER A 146 -8.53 6.50 13.91
N PRO A 147 -9.72 5.93 14.18
CA PRO A 147 -10.83 5.93 13.23
C PRO A 147 -11.18 7.34 12.77
N ILE A 148 -11.28 7.51 11.45
CA ILE A 148 -11.60 8.79 10.84
C ILE A 148 -13.14 8.85 10.66
N PRO A 149 -13.81 9.90 11.14
CA PRO A 149 -15.23 10.12 10.85
C PRO A 149 -15.47 10.05 9.33
N ASN A 150 -16.67 9.64 8.92
CA ASN A 150 -17.07 9.47 7.50
C ASN A 150 -16.16 8.56 6.62
N LEU A 151 -15.30 7.75 7.24
CA LEU A 151 -14.54 6.67 6.57
C LEU A 151 -14.89 5.28 7.11
N GLY A 152 -16.10 5.06 7.61
CA GLY A 152 -16.53 3.83 8.28
C GLY A 152 -16.20 2.55 7.52
N MET A 153 -16.49 2.49 6.22
CA MET A 153 -16.16 1.32 5.37
C MET A 153 -14.65 1.05 5.34
N SER A 154 -13.82 2.09 5.24
CA SER A 154 -12.37 1.95 5.26
C SER A 154 -11.87 1.51 6.63
N ASN A 155 -12.39 2.14 7.70
CA ASN A 155 -12.03 1.79 9.08
C ASN A 155 -12.30 0.31 9.35
N GLY A 156 -13.50 -0.18 9.02
CA GLY A 156 -13.90 -1.57 9.26
C GLY A 156 -13.09 -2.58 8.45
N ALA A 157 -13.01 -2.40 7.12
CA ALA A 157 -12.32 -3.35 6.24
C ALA A 157 -10.82 -3.43 6.53
N ARG A 158 -10.15 -2.28 6.76
CA ARG A 158 -8.70 -2.26 7.00
C ARG A 158 -8.33 -2.71 8.41
N ALA A 159 -9.18 -2.46 9.41
CA ALA A 159 -8.98 -3.03 10.76
C ALA A 159 -9.10 -4.56 10.73
N GLY A 160 -10.07 -5.11 10.00
CA GLY A 160 -10.21 -6.56 9.79
C GLY A 160 -8.97 -7.18 9.13
N LEU A 161 -8.45 -6.54 8.06
CA LEU A 161 -7.21 -6.98 7.43
C LEU A 161 -6.02 -6.94 8.40
N THR A 162 -5.92 -5.88 9.19
CA THR A 162 -4.83 -5.70 10.17
C THR A 162 -4.85 -6.80 11.22
N ALA A 163 -6.02 -7.13 11.78
CA ALA A 163 -6.18 -8.19 12.77
C ALA A 163 -5.84 -9.57 12.19
N PHE A 164 -6.34 -9.89 10.98
CA PHE A 164 -6.00 -11.13 10.27
C PHE A 164 -4.49 -11.24 10.03
N SER A 165 -3.88 -10.17 9.51
CA SER A 165 -2.44 -10.13 9.19
C SER A 165 -1.57 -10.34 10.42
N ALA A 166 -1.93 -9.79 11.57
CA ALA A 166 -1.20 -9.98 12.82
C ALA A 166 -1.23 -11.44 13.29
N GLY A 167 -2.33 -12.15 13.09
CA GLY A 167 -2.45 -13.58 13.38
C GLY A 167 -1.59 -14.44 12.46
N LEU A 168 -1.68 -14.20 11.14
CA LEU A 168 -0.93 -14.97 10.14
C LEU A 168 0.58 -14.71 10.26
N ALA A 169 1.00 -13.45 10.51
CA ALA A 169 2.40 -13.10 10.66
C ALA A 169 3.11 -13.95 11.72
N ARG A 170 2.47 -14.21 12.86
CA ARG A 170 3.03 -15.05 13.93
C ARG A 170 3.21 -16.51 13.53
N GLN A 171 2.32 -17.04 12.69
CA GLN A 171 2.39 -18.43 12.24
C GLN A 171 3.55 -18.69 11.29
N VAL A 172 3.89 -17.68 10.44
CA VAL A 172 4.86 -17.83 9.35
C VAL A 172 6.25 -17.25 9.67
N ALA A 173 6.39 -16.49 10.76
CA ALA A 173 7.64 -15.82 11.12
C ALA A 173 8.85 -16.76 11.21
N LYS A 174 8.66 -17.99 11.70
CA LYS A 174 9.70 -19.01 11.81
C LYS A 174 10.32 -19.42 10.46
N TYR A 175 9.62 -19.14 9.36
CA TYR A 175 10.09 -19.40 8.00
C TYR A 175 10.73 -18.17 7.34
N ASN A 176 11.11 -17.15 8.12
CA ASN A 176 11.61 -15.86 7.62
C ASN A 176 10.62 -15.16 6.65
N VAL A 177 9.32 -15.34 6.91
CA VAL A 177 8.25 -14.63 6.22
C VAL A 177 7.67 -13.58 7.16
N THR A 178 7.71 -12.31 6.76
CA THR A 178 7.15 -11.21 7.54
C THR A 178 5.91 -10.63 6.87
N ILE A 179 4.91 -10.27 7.68
CA ILE A 179 3.71 -9.58 7.22
C ILE A 179 3.55 -8.35 8.10
N ASN A 180 3.62 -7.16 7.49
CA ASN A 180 3.53 -5.89 8.19
C ASN A 180 2.53 -4.95 7.51
N GLY A 181 1.91 -4.09 8.29
CA GLY A 181 1.09 -2.98 7.82
C GLY A 181 1.94 -1.72 7.60
N LEU A 182 1.67 -1.00 6.52
CA LEU A 182 2.23 0.33 6.26
C LEU A 182 1.07 1.31 6.15
N LEU A 183 0.97 2.23 7.10
CA LEU A 183 -0.20 3.06 7.35
C LEU A 183 0.09 4.51 6.93
N PRO A 184 -0.48 4.98 5.81
CA PRO A 184 -0.29 6.37 5.40
C PRO A 184 -1.15 7.34 6.22
N GLY A 185 -0.56 8.48 6.55
CA GLY A 185 -1.22 9.74 6.81
C GLY A 185 -1.44 10.54 5.52
N PRO A 186 -1.36 11.89 5.56
CA PRO A 186 -1.55 12.74 4.40
C PRO A 186 -0.28 12.78 3.52
N PHE A 187 -0.25 12.00 2.43
CA PHE A 187 0.80 12.02 1.41
C PHE A 187 0.34 12.74 0.15
N LEU A 188 1.21 13.49 -0.51
CA LEU A 188 0.94 14.31 -1.69
C LEU A 188 0.70 13.46 -2.95
N THR A 189 -0.30 12.60 -2.90
CA THR A 189 -0.80 11.80 -4.02
C THR A 189 -1.84 12.57 -4.82
N ASP A 190 -2.17 12.12 -6.04
CA ASP A 190 -3.24 12.73 -6.86
C ASP A 190 -4.59 12.76 -6.11
N ARG A 191 -4.87 11.75 -5.29
CA ARG A 191 -6.07 11.73 -4.44
C ARG A 191 -6.09 12.88 -3.43
N LEU A 192 -4.96 13.13 -2.75
CA LEU A 192 -4.86 14.25 -1.81
C LEU A 192 -4.92 15.59 -2.56
N LYS A 193 -4.20 15.71 -3.69
CA LYS A 193 -4.23 16.93 -4.53
C LYS A 193 -5.66 17.28 -4.95
N SER A 194 -6.42 16.30 -5.45
CA SER A 194 -7.83 16.51 -5.81
C SER A 194 -8.70 16.96 -4.63
N GLY A 195 -8.47 16.38 -3.44
CA GLY A 195 -9.14 16.81 -2.22
C GLY A 195 -8.78 18.24 -1.82
N ILE A 196 -7.50 18.61 -1.94
CA ILE A 196 -7.03 19.98 -1.67
C ILE A 196 -7.67 20.98 -2.64
N VAL A 197 -7.73 20.67 -3.95
CA VAL A 197 -8.41 21.52 -4.95
C VAL A 197 -9.87 21.74 -4.57
N TYR A 198 -10.59 20.66 -4.25
CA TYR A 198 -12.00 20.73 -3.86
C TYR A 198 -12.22 21.61 -2.61
N GLU A 199 -11.43 21.41 -1.56
CA GLU A 199 -11.55 22.20 -0.33
C GLU A 199 -11.11 23.66 -0.52
N ALA A 200 -10.10 23.92 -1.33
CA ALA A 200 -9.67 25.28 -1.66
C ALA A 200 -10.79 26.06 -2.37
N GLN A 201 -11.46 25.44 -3.35
CA GLN A 201 -12.60 26.03 -4.02
C GLN A 201 -13.76 26.30 -3.06
N ARG A 202 -14.08 25.36 -2.18
CA ARG A 202 -15.17 25.50 -1.20
C ARG A 202 -14.91 26.61 -0.20
N GLN A 203 -13.65 26.86 0.17
CA GLN A 203 -13.23 27.88 1.13
C GLN A 203 -12.86 29.22 0.46
N ASN A 204 -12.88 29.29 -0.87
CA ASN A 204 -12.45 30.44 -1.67
C ASN A 204 -11.03 30.92 -1.32
N ILE A 205 -10.09 29.94 -1.25
CA ILE A 205 -8.66 30.16 -0.99
C ILE A 205 -7.82 29.52 -2.09
N SER A 206 -6.50 29.80 -2.12
CA SER A 206 -5.60 29.19 -3.09
C SER A 206 -5.30 27.72 -2.78
N TYR A 207 -4.83 26.98 -3.79
CA TYR A 207 -4.34 25.61 -3.62
C TYR A 207 -3.19 25.55 -2.60
N GLU A 208 -2.26 26.48 -2.70
CA GLU A 208 -1.08 26.59 -1.84
C GLU A 208 -1.47 26.84 -0.39
N GLU A 209 -2.44 27.70 -0.16
CA GLU A 209 -2.97 27.97 1.18
C GLU A 209 -3.65 26.73 1.77
N GLN A 210 -4.46 26.03 0.98
CA GLN A 210 -5.11 24.81 1.44
C GLN A 210 -4.11 23.68 1.67
N LEU A 211 -3.06 23.56 0.84
CA LEU A 211 -1.96 22.62 1.02
C LEU A 211 -1.21 22.90 2.34
N ALA A 212 -0.88 24.16 2.59
CA ALA A 212 -0.24 24.59 3.84
C ALA A 212 -1.12 24.26 5.06
N LYS A 213 -2.42 24.59 5.02
CA LYS A 213 -3.39 24.24 6.08
C LYS A 213 -3.44 22.72 6.32
N THR A 214 -3.37 21.93 5.26
CA THR A 214 -3.35 20.47 5.38
C THR A 214 -2.07 19.98 6.04
N GLY A 215 -0.93 20.55 5.68
CA GLY A 215 0.36 20.24 6.29
C GLY A 215 0.42 20.60 7.77
N GLN A 216 -0.11 21.76 8.15
CA GLN A 216 -0.15 22.24 9.55
C GLN A 216 -0.97 21.33 10.49
N ARG A 217 -1.79 20.44 9.96
CA ARG A 217 -2.49 19.43 10.78
C ARG A 217 -1.58 18.31 11.27
N THR A 218 -0.35 18.25 10.78
CA THR A 218 0.67 17.31 11.25
C THR A 218 1.76 18.07 12.03
N PRO A 219 2.31 17.51 13.10
CA PRO A 219 3.46 18.09 13.79
C PRO A 219 4.67 18.35 12.87
N ALA A 220 4.83 17.56 11.81
CA ALA A 220 5.86 17.78 10.81
C ALA A 220 5.68 19.07 9.98
N GLY A 221 4.52 19.74 10.06
CA GLY A 221 4.20 20.99 9.37
C GLY A 221 4.03 20.85 7.85
N ARG A 222 3.98 19.65 7.33
CA ARG A 222 3.86 19.36 5.89
C ARG A 222 3.10 18.07 5.62
N VAL A 223 2.67 17.87 4.39
CA VAL A 223 2.26 16.56 3.89
C VAL A 223 3.51 15.73 3.54
N GLY A 224 3.39 14.41 3.59
CA GLY A 224 4.47 13.49 3.21
C GLY A 224 4.69 13.45 1.71
N ASP A 225 5.94 13.25 1.28
CA ASP A 225 6.26 12.91 -0.11
C ASP A 225 6.01 11.41 -0.32
N PRO A 226 5.33 10.99 -1.40
CA PRO A 226 5.16 9.58 -1.74
C PRO A 226 6.46 8.77 -1.76
N ALA A 227 7.61 9.37 -2.10
CA ALA A 227 8.91 8.71 -2.05
C ALA A 227 9.27 8.24 -0.65
N GLU A 228 9.01 9.03 0.40
CA GLU A 228 9.24 8.63 1.80
C GLU A 228 8.45 7.37 2.17
N PHE A 229 7.25 7.24 1.63
CA PHE A 229 6.42 6.05 1.83
C PHE A 229 6.96 4.83 1.07
N GLY A 230 7.43 5.04 -0.16
CA GLY A 230 8.09 4.02 -0.97
C GLY A 230 9.34 3.46 -0.28
N ASP A 231 10.17 4.33 0.26
CA ASP A 231 11.41 3.96 0.97
C ASP A 231 11.12 3.17 2.25
N ALA A 232 10.09 3.55 3.00
CA ALA A 232 9.63 2.78 4.17
C ALA A 232 9.10 1.39 3.76
N CYS A 233 8.40 1.29 2.63
CA CYS A 233 7.98 0.00 2.08
C CYS A 233 9.20 -0.88 1.73
N ALA A 234 10.20 -0.33 1.03
CA ALA A 234 11.41 -1.05 0.67
C ALA A 234 12.21 -1.48 1.91
N PHE A 235 12.26 -0.65 2.95
CA PHE A 235 12.85 -1.01 4.24
C PHE A 235 12.15 -2.21 4.89
N LEU A 236 10.82 -2.23 4.94
CA LEU A 236 10.07 -3.38 5.47
C LEU A 236 10.30 -4.66 4.63
N CYS A 237 10.65 -4.52 3.36
CA CYS A 237 10.96 -5.62 2.45
C CYS A 237 12.44 -6.06 2.51
N ALA A 238 13.32 -5.32 3.20
CA ALA A 238 14.74 -5.65 3.29
C ALA A 238 14.98 -7.04 3.90
N ALA A 239 16.09 -7.66 3.50
CA ALA A 239 16.50 -8.93 4.11
C ALA A 239 16.78 -8.77 5.62
N SER A 240 17.33 -7.61 6.02
CA SER A 240 17.61 -7.26 7.42
C SER A 240 16.37 -6.98 8.26
N SER A 241 15.19 -6.80 7.65
CA SER A 241 13.93 -6.53 8.37
C SER A 241 13.19 -7.80 8.81
N GLY A 242 13.85 -8.97 8.77
CA GLY A 242 13.24 -10.26 9.11
C GLY A 242 12.74 -10.38 10.56
N PHE A 243 13.16 -9.52 11.48
CA PHE A 243 12.69 -9.51 12.87
C PHE A 243 11.55 -8.51 13.15
N ILE A 244 11.09 -7.79 12.10
CA ILE A 244 9.93 -6.90 12.16
C ILE A 244 8.71 -7.71 11.69
N VAL A 245 7.88 -8.17 12.62
CA VAL A 245 6.79 -9.12 12.35
C VAL A 245 5.48 -8.62 12.96
N GLY A 246 4.43 -8.54 12.14
CA GLY A 246 3.08 -8.19 12.59
C GLY A 246 2.95 -6.71 13.04
N GLN A 247 3.87 -5.85 12.63
CA GLN A 247 3.89 -4.44 13.02
C GLN A 247 3.06 -3.59 12.06
N ASN A 248 2.58 -2.46 12.59
CA ASN A 248 1.85 -1.46 11.82
C ASN A 248 2.63 -0.15 11.88
N LEU A 249 3.48 0.08 10.86
CA LEU A 249 4.29 1.28 10.76
C LEU A 249 3.43 2.44 10.24
N LEU A 250 3.21 3.43 11.08
CA LEU A 250 2.44 4.63 10.76
C LEU A 250 3.38 5.74 10.28
N LEU A 251 3.10 6.28 9.10
CA LEU A 251 3.80 7.43 8.51
C LEU A 251 2.78 8.57 8.35
N ASP A 252 2.68 9.44 9.34
CA ASP A 252 1.66 10.49 9.38
C ASP A 252 2.19 11.87 9.81
N GLY A 253 3.51 12.03 9.88
CA GLY A 253 4.13 13.27 10.33
C GLY A 253 3.89 13.59 11.80
N GLY A 254 3.59 12.57 12.62
CA GLY A 254 3.35 12.70 14.05
C GLY A 254 1.92 13.08 14.43
N ALA A 255 0.96 12.99 13.48
CA ALA A 255 -0.43 13.39 13.74
C ALA A 255 -1.14 12.50 14.77
N PHE A 256 -0.78 11.22 14.86
CA PHE A 256 -1.33 10.30 15.86
C PHE A 256 -0.66 10.52 17.20
N ASN A 257 -1.38 11.12 18.13
CA ASN A 257 -0.90 11.45 19.47
C ASN A 257 -1.10 10.28 20.44
N SER A 258 -0.19 9.33 20.45
CA SER A 258 -0.18 8.21 21.40
C SER A 258 1.25 7.78 21.71
N THR A 259 1.50 7.41 22.97
CA THR A 259 2.78 6.83 23.41
C THR A 259 2.87 5.34 23.09
N MET A 260 1.72 4.68 22.93
CA MET A 260 1.61 3.28 22.55
C MET A 260 0.79 3.15 21.28
N GLY A 261 1.45 2.85 20.19
CA GLY A 261 0.89 2.81 18.86
C GLY A 261 0.01 1.64 18.53
#